data_8daa4ab6912232bb766d9e853bd3aa82
#
_entry.id   8daa4ab6912232bb766d9e853bd3aa82
#
_cell.length_a   1.000
_cell.length_b   1.000
_cell.length_c   1.000
_cell.angle_alpha   90.00
_cell.angle_beta   90.00
_cell.angle_gamma   90.00
#
_symmetry.space_group_name_H-M   'P 1'
#
loop_
_entity.id
_entity.type
_entity.pdbx_description
1 polymer ?
#
loop_
_entity_poly.entity_id
_entity_poly.type
_entity_poly.pdbx_seq_one_letter_code
_entity_poly.pdbx_strand_id
1 'polypeptide(L)'
;MIFVVMISGCTDVPSEPEAPSENTISIAAFNIQVFGKTKAGKPEVMKILSKTIRNFDIVAIQEIRDISETALPKLLEQVNSNNISNYAFIVSARLGRTSSKEQYAYLYNTQTLEQIETPYVYPEPTGDPFHREPYIARFRILDNNRTFVLITVHTDPNEATQEIEALPSVVENAQAVFAEEEYFIVLGDLNADCRYFDEDKQSLLRSSDYFWAIDNSADTTTKSTDCTYDRIIFTGAVEHYFTGDSGVFRFDTEYGLTYDETVAVSDHYPVYAVFYNKIPEHSSIWKRLFG
;
A
#
# COMPACT_ATOMS: atom_id res chain seq x y z
N MET A 1 34.23 -53.44 -20.60
CA MET A 1 33.33 -52.43 -21.15
C MET A 1 32.58 -51.83 -19.93
N ILE A 2 33.09 -50.67 -19.43
CA ILE A 2 32.59 -50.05 -18.20
C ILE A 2 31.69 -48.91 -18.66
N PHE A 3 30.39 -48.98 -18.30
CA PHE A 3 29.44 -47.90 -18.54
C PHE A 3 29.56 -46.90 -17.40
N VAL A 4 30.00 -45.67 -17.72
CA VAL A 4 29.93 -44.52 -16.81
C VAL A 4 28.58 -43.83 -17.04
N VAL A 5 27.70 -43.89 -16.05
CA VAL A 5 26.45 -43.11 -16.03
C VAL A 5 26.77 -41.72 -15.48
N MET A 6 26.72 -40.73 -16.34
CA MET A 6 26.77 -39.30 -15.93
C MET A 6 25.40 -38.90 -15.40
N ILE A 7 25.31 -38.66 -14.11
CA ILE A 7 24.12 -38.03 -13.49
C ILE A 7 24.31 -36.51 -13.62
N SER A 8 23.53 -35.89 -14.52
CA SER A 8 23.43 -34.45 -14.63
C SER A 8 22.49 -33.98 -13.51
N GLY A 9 23.04 -33.44 -12.44
CA GLY A 9 22.29 -32.75 -11.41
C GLY A 9 21.94 -31.36 -11.90
N CYS A 10 20.66 -31.08 -12.18
CA CYS A 10 20.16 -29.72 -12.26
C CYS A 10 20.16 -29.13 -10.83
N THR A 11 21.04 -28.19 -10.60
CA THR A 11 20.92 -27.29 -9.44
C THR A 11 19.95 -26.17 -9.83
N ASP A 12 18.74 -26.23 -9.32
CA ASP A 12 17.83 -25.08 -9.35
C ASP A 12 18.47 -23.96 -8.54
N VAL A 13 19.05 -23.00 -9.24
CA VAL A 13 19.44 -21.70 -8.65
C VAL A 13 18.14 -20.95 -8.42
N PRO A 14 17.84 -20.48 -7.20
CA PRO A 14 16.71 -19.60 -6.99
C PRO A 14 16.85 -18.40 -7.92
N SER A 15 15.84 -18.14 -8.73
CA SER A 15 15.78 -16.92 -9.55
C SER A 15 15.82 -15.72 -8.63
N GLU A 16 16.77 -14.80 -8.84
CA GLU A 16 16.68 -13.48 -8.23
C GLU A 16 15.30 -12.87 -8.57
N PRO A 17 14.65 -12.15 -7.61
CA PRO A 17 13.41 -11.46 -7.92
C PRO A 17 13.62 -10.59 -9.14
N GLU A 18 12.78 -10.76 -10.16
CA GLU A 18 12.81 -9.92 -11.36
C GLU A 18 12.70 -8.46 -10.92
N ALA A 19 13.64 -7.64 -11.36
CA ALA A 19 13.56 -6.20 -11.19
C ALA A 19 12.21 -5.71 -11.74
N PRO A 20 11.56 -4.72 -11.10
CA PRO A 20 10.30 -4.16 -11.58
C PRO A 20 10.40 -3.91 -13.09
N SER A 21 9.45 -4.42 -13.87
CA SER A 21 9.49 -4.25 -15.33
C SER A 21 9.44 -2.76 -15.64
N GLU A 22 10.23 -2.27 -16.57
CA GLU A 22 10.36 -0.85 -16.94
C GLU A 22 9.01 -0.16 -17.31
N ASN A 23 7.91 -0.92 -17.31
CA ASN A 23 6.58 -0.49 -17.73
C ASN A 23 5.48 -0.61 -16.67
N THR A 24 5.83 -0.74 -15.39
CA THR A 24 4.83 -0.87 -14.31
C THR A 24 5.14 0.05 -13.13
N ILE A 25 4.11 0.34 -12.34
CA ILE A 25 4.20 1.03 -11.04
C ILE A 25 3.60 0.11 -9.98
N SER A 26 4.32 -0.08 -8.90
CA SER A 26 3.92 -0.84 -7.73
C SER A 26 3.48 0.09 -6.60
N ILE A 27 2.25 -0.09 -6.12
CA ILE A 27 1.63 0.71 -5.05
C ILE A 27 1.37 -0.21 -3.87
N ALA A 28 1.81 0.20 -2.67
CA ALA A 28 1.63 -0.58 -1.45
C ALA A 28 1.02 0.25 -0.31
N ALA A 29 0.38 -0.44 0.64
CA ALA A 29 -0.01 0.10 1.93
C ALA A 29 0.63 -0.74 3.04
N PHE A 30 1.11 -0.10 4.09
CA PHE A 30 1.79 -0.76 5.18
C PHE A 30 1.52 -0.07 6.52
N ASN A 31 0.71 -0.70 7.37
CA ASN A 31 0.65 -0.35 8.78
C ASN A 31 1.93 -0.83 9.48
N ILE A 32 2.81 0.09 9.89
CA ILE A 32 4.08 -0.22 10.52
C ILE A 32 4.02 -0.19 12.06
N GLN A 33 2.87 -0.40 12.61
CA GLN A 33 2.53 -0.54 14.03
C GLN A 33 3.29 0.40 14.98
N VAL A 34 2.63 1.43 15.47
CA VAL A 34 3.18 2.34 16.50
C VAL A 34 4.57 2.86 16.14
N PHE A 35 4.71 3.41 14.93
CA PHE A 35 5.99 3.93 14.45
C PHE A 35 6.36 5.25 15.12
N GLY A 36 7.34 5.20 16.01
CA GLY A 36 7.86 6.34 16.74
C GLY A 36 9.32 6.14 17.10
N LYS A 37 9.86 7.01 17.97
CA LYS A 37 11.28 6.99 18.37
C LYS A 37 11.79 5.63 18.81
N THR A 38 10.98 4.89 19.55
CA THR A 38 11.39 3.58 20.11
C THR A 38 11.61 2.57 18.97
N LYS A 39 10.68 2.47 18.01
CA LYS A 39 10.81 1.57 16.87
C LYS A 39 11.92 2.06 15.93
N ALA A 40 11.98 3.37 15.64
CA ALA A 40 13.05 3.98 14.85
C ALA A 40 14.44 3.92 15.49
N GLY A 41 14.52 3.61 16.77
CA GLY A 41 15.77 3.34 17.49
C GLY A 41 16.27 1.90 17.39
N LYS A 42 15.55 0.99 16.71
CA LYS A 42 15.92 -0.42 16.53
C LYS A 42 16.53 -0.65 15.14
N PRO A 43 17.86 -0.77 15.00
CA PRO A 43 18.52 -0.84 13.68
C PRO A 43 18.04 -2.00 12.82
N GLU A 44 17.79 -3.19 13.39
CA GLU A 44 17.35 -4.37 12.64
C GLU A 44 15.93 -4.17 12.11
N VAL A 45 15.03 -3.59 12.89
CA VAL A 45 13.68 -3.24 12.44
C VAL A 45 13.72 -2.22 11.29
N MET A 46 14.51 -1.16 11.45
CA MET A 46 14.68 -0.12 10.43
C MET A 46 15.27 -0.68 9.12
N LYS A 47 16.20 -1.64 9.23
CA LYS A 47 16.77 -2.34 8.08
C LYS A 47 15.71 -3.14 7.33
N ILE A 48 14.83 -3.86 8.02
CA ILE A 48 13.74 -4.62 7.39
C ILE A 48 12.71 -3.67 6.77
N LEU A 49 12.26 -2.65 7.50
CA LEU A 49 11.34 -1.63 6.97
C LEU A 49 11.89 -1.00 5.68
N SER A 50 13.17 -0.60 5.69
CA SER A 50 13.79 0.03 4.52
C SER A 50 13.91 -0.91 3.33
N LYS A 51 14.22 -2.18 3.55
CA LYS A 51 14.24 -3.20 2.49
C LYS A 51 12.83 -3.41 1.91
N THR A 52 11.83 -3.53 2.79
CA THR A 52 10.43 -3.73 2.40
C THR A 52 9.92 -2.57 1.54
N ILE A 53 10.16 -1.33 1.96
CA ILE A 53 9.73 -0.13 1.23
C ILE A 53 10.34 -0.07 -0.18
N ARG A 54 11.60 -0.47 -0.34
CA ARG A 54 12.31 -0.43 -1.64
C ARG A 54 11.74 -1.37 -2.70
N ASN A 55 10.87 -2.30 -2.36
CA ASN A 55 10.21 -3.17 -3.34
C ASN A 55 9.09 -2.46 -4.11
N PHE A 56 8.70 -1.24 -3.69
CA PHE A 56 7.54 -0.57 -4.24
C PHE A 56 7.87 0.85 -4.68
N ASP A 57 7.24 1.34 -5.74
CA ASP A 57 7.40 2.72 -6.19
C ASP A 57 6.78 3.72 -5.21
N ILE A 58 5.72 3.32 -4.51
CA ILE A 58 5.11 4.12 -3.46
C ILE A 58 4.50 3.23 -2.37
N VAL A 59 4.69 3.65 -1.12
CA VAL A 59 4.11 3.00 0.06
C VAL A 59 3.33 4.02 0.88
N ALA A 60 2.04 3.78 1.07
CA ALA A 60 1.22 4.48 2.05
C ALA A 60 1.46 3.86 3.43
N ILE A 61 1.88 4.67 4.39
CA ILE A 61 2.24 4.23 5.75
C ILE A 61 1.21 4.73 6.75
N GLN A 62 0.75 3.82 7.63
CA GLN A 62 -0.15 4.09 8.73
C GLN A 62 0.57 3.93 10.08
N GLU A 63 -0.04 4.39 11.14
CA GLU A 63 0.42 4.34 12.53
C GLU A 63 1.73 5.10 12.83
N ILE A 64 2.00 6.20 12.16
CA ILE A 64 3.11 7.07 12.55
C ILE A 64 2.70 7.86 13.79
N ARG A 65 3.31 7.54 14.96
CA ARG A 65 2.95 8.09 16.28
C ARG A 65 4.06 8.94 16.92
N ASP A 66 5.00 9.43 16.13
CA ASP A 66 6.14 10.21 16.64
C ASP A 66 5.82 11.71 16.75
N ILE A 67 5.55 12.19 17.96
CA ILE A 67 5.35 13.62 18.25
C ILE A 67 6.57 14.48 17.91
N SER A 68 7.77 13.88 17.93
CA SER A 68 9.01 14.61 17.65
C SER A 68 9.32 14.76 16.18
N GLU A 69 8.56 14.07 15.31
CA GLU A 69 8.71 14.07 13.86
C GLU A 69 10.12 13.64 13.36
N THR A 70 10.85 12.86 14.19
CA THR A 70 12.21 12.40 13.87
C THR A 70 12.27 10.99 13.31
N ALA A 71 11.24 10.16 13.54
CA ALA A 71 11.24 8.76 13.14
C ALA A 71 11.15 8.60 11.62
N LEU A 72 10.25 9.34 10.97
CA LEU A 72 10.05 9.26 9.52
C LEU A 72 11.26 9.75 8.71
N PRO A 73 11.92 10.89 9.03
CA PRO A 73 13.19 11.26 8.41
C PRO A 73 14.29 10.21 8.54
N LYS A 74 14.40 9.54 9.72
CA LYS A 74 15.34 8.43 9.90
C LYS A 74 15.02 7.24 9.00
N LEU A 75 13.73 6.92 8.82
CA LEU A 75 13.32 5.86 7.92
C LEU A 75 13.70 6.20 6.49
N LEU A 76 13.44 7.43 6.04
CA LEU A 76 13.83 7.89 4.72
C LEU A 76 15.34 7.79 4.51
N GLU A 77 16.15 8.25 5.48
CA GLU A 77 17.61 8.12 5.44
C GLU A 77 18.03 6.65 5.27
N GLN A 78 17.42 5.73 6.01
CA GLN A 78 17.69 4.30 5.90
C GLN A 78 17.24 3.73 4.56
N VAL A 79 16.09 4.16 4.01
CA VAL A 79 15.61 3.78 2.68
C VAL A 79 16.61 4.22 1.60
N ASN A 80 17.14 5.43 1.69
CA ASN A 80 18.08 5.99 0.71
C ASN A 80 19.55 5.58 0.93
N SER A 81 19.86 4.81 1.98
CA SER A 81 21.25 4.48 2.36
C SER A 81 21.97 3.53 1.38
N ASN A 82 21.26 2.90 0.43
CA ASN A 82 21.84 1.98 -0.54
C ASN A 82 22.48 2.67 -1.76
N ASN A 83 22.43 4.00 -1.85
CA ASN A 83 22.93 4.83 -2.97
C ASN A 83 22.30 4.53 -4.35
N ILE A 84 21.24 3.72 -4.39
CA ILE A 84 20.50 3.35 -5.62
C ILE A 84 19.11 3.95 -5.56
N SER A 85 18.45 3.79 -4.41
CA SER A 85 17.10 4.29 -4.18
C SER A 85 17.09 5.79 -3.93
N ASN A 86 16.10 6.48 -4.45
CA ASN A 86 15.91 7.90 -4.25
C ASN A 86 14.44 8.17 -3.89
N TYR A 87 14.12 8.01 -2.61
CA TYR A 87 12.77 8.22 -2.09
C TYR A 87 12.64 9.62 -1.48
N ALA A 88 11.42 10.13 -1.53
CA ALA A 88 10.94 11.25 -0.75
C ALA A 88 9.71 10.84 0.06
N PHE A 89 9.25 11.69 0.96
CA PHE A 89 7.97 11.49 1.63
C PHE A 89 7.15 12.77 1.72
N ILE A 90 5.84 12.59 1.81
CA ILE A 90 4.89 13.58 2.30
C ILE A 90 4.16 12.97 3.50
N VAL A 91 3.74 13.83 4.43
CA VAL A 91 3.14 13.40 5.70
C VAL A 91 1.96 14.30 6.07
N SER A 92 0.91 13.71 6.64
CA SER A 92 -0.27 14.44 7.12
C SER A 92 0.00 15.18 8.44
N ALA A 93 -0.92 16.03 8.83
CA ALA A 93 -1.03 16.46 10.23
C ALA A 93 -1.27 15.25 11.15
N ARG A 94 -1.17 15.46 12.47
CA ARG A 94 -1.50 14.43 13.46
C ARG A 94 -3.03 14.36 13.64
N LEU A 95 -3.61 13.24 13.25
CA LEU A 95 -5.04 12.99 13.17
C LEU A 95 -5.53 12.09 14.32
N GLY A 96 -6.79 12.16 14.64
CA GLY A 96 -7.46 11.33 15.63
C GLY A 96 -8.21 12.12 16.69
N ARG A 97 -9.35 11.61 17.11
CA ARG A 97 -10.25 12.21 18.12
C ARG A 97 -9.73 12.12 19.55
N THR A 98 -8.75 11.23 19.79
CA THR A 98 -8.18 10.99 21.13
C THR A 98 -6.77 11.59 21.27
N SER A 99 -6.16 11.44 22.44
CA SER A 99 -4.75 11.79 22.66
C SER A 99 -3.78 10.89 21.87
N SER A 100 -4.24 9.71 21.44
CA SER A 100 -3.48 8.78 20.60
C SER A 100 -3.61 9.18 19.13
N LYS A 101 -2.89 10.24 18.75
CA LYS A 101 -2.91 10.74 17.37
C LYS A 101 -1.86 10.05 16.51
N GLU A 102 -2.21 9.83 15.24
CA GLU A 102 -1.37 9.24 14.22
C GLU A 102 -1.18 10.19 13.03
N GLN A 103 -0.18 9.89 12.20
CA GLN A 103 0.01 10.53 10.90
C GLN A 103 0.02 9.45 9.82
N TYR A 104 -0.41 9.84 8.64
CA TYR A 104 -0.19 9.09 7.41
C TYR A 104 1.01 9.65 6.68
N ALA A 105 1.73 8.80 5.96
CA ALA A 105 2.75 9.25 5.02
C ALA A 105 2.69 8.45 3.73
N TYR A 106 3.13 9.07 2.63
CA TYR A 106 3.50 8.38 1.41
C TYR A 106 5.01 8.50 1.23
N LEU A 107 5.71 7.36 1.21
CA LEU A 107 7.11 7.27 0.76
C LEU A 107 7.11 6.83 -0.69
N TYR A 108 7.73 7.59 -1.57
CA TYR A 108 7.69 7.34 -3.01
C TYR A 108 9.07 7.50 -3.66
N ASN A 109 9.34 6.69 -4.68
CA ASN A 109 10.56 6.73 -5.46
C ASN A 109 10.51 7.92 -6.44
N THR A 110 11.39 8.90 -6.24
CA THR A 110 11.45 10.11 -7.06
C THR A 110 12.05 9.88 -8.46
N GLN A 111 12.52 8.67 -8.75
CA GLN A 111 12.96 8.29 -10.09
C GLN A 111 11.79 7.84 -10.98
N THR A 112 10.67 7.42 -10.38
CA THR A 112 9.48 6.93 -11.10
C THR A 112 8.26 7.82 -10.92
N LEU A 113 8.16 8.51 -9.78
CA LEU A 113 7.01 9.29 -9.38
C LEU A 113 7.38 10.70 -8.93
N GLU A 114 6.47 11.63 -9.18
CA GLU A 114 6.47 12.98 -8.63
C GLU A 114 5.15 13.23 -7.88
N GLN A 115 5.25 13.77 -6.68
CA GLN A 115 4.07 14.28 -5.98
C GLN A 115 3.74 15.66 -6.53
N ILE A 116 2.49 15.85 -6.96
CA ILE A 116 2.01 17.10 -7.57
C ILE A 116 0.85 17.65 -6.75
N GLU A 117 0.73 18.98 -6.76
CA GLU A 117 -0.26 19.74 -6.00
C GLU A 117 -0.12 19.56 -4.47
N THR A 118 -0.90 20.30 -3.70
CA THR A 118 -0.82 20.23 -2.23
C THR A 118 -1.67 19.08 -1.71
N PRO A 119 -1.09 18.09 -1.01
CA PRO A 119 -1.88 17.03 -0.36
C PRO A 119 -2.79 17.62 0.71
N TYR A 120 -3.91 16.96 0.98
CA TYR A 120 -4.86 17.42 1.98
C TYR A 120 -5.46 16.28 2.79
N VAL A 121 -5.95 16.64 3.96
CA VAL A 121 -6.75 15.76 4.82
C VAL A 121 -8.21 15.98 4.45
N TYR A 122 -9.00 14.90 4.35
CA TYR A 122 -10.42 14.96 4.00
C TYR A 122 -11.16 15.95 4.92
N PRO A 123 -11.76 17.01 4.37
CA PRO A 123 -12.47 18.01 5.16
C PRO A 123 -13.89 17.51 5.48
N GLU A 124 -14.06 16.73 6.50
CA GLU A 124 -15.37 16.16 6.85
C GLU A 124 -16.49 17.20 6.88
N PRO A 125 -17.47 17.14 5.97
CA PRO A 125 -18.47 18.20 5.83
C PRO A 125 -19.50 18.17 6.95
N THR A 126 -19.86 17.00 7.45
CA THR A 126 -20.84 16.80 8.54
C THR A 126 -20.71 15.39 9.12
N GLY A 127 -20.92 15.25 10.43
CA GLY A 127 -21.09 13.95 11.07
C GLY A 127 -19.83 13.26 11.54
N ASP A 128 -18.64 13.78 11.21
CA ASP A 128 -17.33 13.27 11.67
C ASP A 128 -17.25 11.72 11.62
N PRO A 129 -17.39 11.09 10.43
CA PRO A 129 -17.44 9.63 10.31
C PRO A 129 -16.10 8.96 10.61
N PHE A 130 -14.96 9.64 10.43
CA PHE A 130 -13.63 9.05 10.57
C PHE A 130 -13.02 9.36 11.94
N HIS A 131 -12.47 8.33 12.58
CA HIS A 131 -11.64 8.53 13.77
C HIS A 131 -10.36 9.29 13.42
N ARG A 132 -9.83 9.02 12.24
CA ARG A 132 -8.68 9.67 11.59
C ARG A 132 -9.05 9.92 10.14
N GLU A 133 -9.18 11.18 9.79
CA GLU A 133 -9.62 11.61 8.47
C GLU A 133 -8.64 11.10 7.37
N PRO A 134 -9.12 10.57 6.24
CA PRO A 134 -8.27 10.11 5.14
C PRO A 134 -7.31 11.19 4.63
N TYR A 135 -6.10 10.78 4.24
CA TYR A 135 -5.08 11.66 3.66
C TYR A 135 -4.95 11.44 2.16
N ILE A 136 -5.09 12.51 1.40
CA ILE A 136 -5.27 12.49 -0.06
C ILE A 136 -4.09 13.19 -0.72
N ALA A 137 -3.49 12.54 -1.71
CA ALA A 137 -2.38 13.08 -2.48
C ALA A 137 -2.44 12.63 -3.94
N ARG A 138 -2.06 13.53 -4.85
CA ARG A 138 -1.96 13.27 -6.29
C ARG A 138 -0.52 13.08 -6.70
N PHE A 139 -0.28 12.06 -7.53
CA PHE A 139 1.04 11.70 -8.05
C PHE A 139 1.04 11.67 -9.57
N ARG A 140 2.21 11.89 -10.15
CA ARG A 140 2.50 11.78 -11.57
C ARG A 140 3.53 10.70 -11.81
N ILE A 141 3.31 9.85 -12.80
CA ILE A 141 4.28 8.89 -13.32
C ILE A 141 5.20 9.64 -14.29
N LEU A 142 6.52 9.64 -14.02
CA LEU A 142 7.47 10.44 -14.78
C LEU A 142 7.67 9.96 -16.23
N ASP A 143 7.51 8.65 -16.48
CA ASP A 143 7.69 8.06 -17.82
C ASP A 143 6.65 8.54 -18.85
N ASN A 144 5.43 8.83 -18.42
CA ASN A 144 4.32 9.09 -19.35
C ASN A 144 3.43 10.27 -18.96
N ASN A 145 3.74 10.97 -17.87
CA ASN A 145 2.98 12.08 -17.28
C ASN A 145 1.53 11.73 -16.84
N ARG A 146 1.17 10.43 -16.77
CA ARG A 146 -0.12 10.04 -16.19
C ARG A 146 -0.15 10.37 -14.72
N THR A 147 -1.33 10.73 -14.25
CA THR A 147 -1.56 11.05 -12.85
C THR A 147 -2.54 10.08 -12.20
N PHE A 148 -2.51 10.00 -10.88
CA PHE A 148 -3.44 9.23 -10.08
C PHE A 148 -3.52 9.81 -8.67
N VAL A 149 -4.63 9.58 -8.00
CA VAL A 149 -4.85 10.03 -6.61
C VAL A 149 -4.86 8.83 -5.67
N LEU A 150 -4.07 8.93 -4.61
CA LEU A 150 -4.09 7.99 -3.49
C LEU A 150 -4.84 8.59 -2.31
N ILE A 151 -5.66 7.76 -1.67
CA ILE A 151 -6.46 8.07 -0.49
C ILE A 151 -6.09 7.03 0.57
N THR A 152 -5.25 7.39 1.54
CA THR A 152 -4.89 6.44 2.60
C THR A 152 -5.73 6.66 3.84
N VAL A 153 -6.09 5.56 4.49
CA VAL A 153 -6.91 5.53 5.70
C VAL A 153 -6.44 4.42 6.64
N HIS A 154 -6.61 4.65 7.94
CA HIS A 154 -6.54 3.63 8.98
C HIS A 154 -7.78 3.79 9.84
N THR A 155 -8.75 2.90 9.67
CA THR A 155 -10.04 2.95 10.37
C THR A 155 -9.86 2.58 11.85
N ASP A 156 -10.74 3.07 12.71
CA ASP A 156 -10.82 2.55 14.08
C ASP A 156 -11.51 1.18 14.06
N PRO A 157 -10.93 0.15 14.69
CA PRO A 157 -11.51 -1.19 14.69
C PRO A 157 -12.96 -1.26 15.19
N ASN A 158 -13.37 -0.36 16.08
CA ASN A 158 -14.74 -0.35 16.61
C ASN A 158 -15.72 0.42 15.70
N GLU A 159 -15.21 1.24 14.78
CA GLU A 159 -15.98 2.08 13.86
C GLU A 159 -15.74 1.67 12.39
N ALA A 160 -14.95 0.60 12.13
CA ALA A 160 -14.48 0.21 10.81
C ALA A 160 -15.61 0.12 9.76
N THR A 161 -16.73 -0.53 10.10
CA THR A 161 -17.88 -0.61 9.19
C THR A 161 -18.42 0.77 8.79
N GLN A 162 -18.52 1.71 9.73
CA GLN A 162 -19.04 3.06 9.46
C GLN A 162 -18.04 3.86 8.61
N GLU A 163 -16.75 3.77 8.95
CA GLU A 163 -15.69 4.46 8.23
C GLU A 163 -15.56 3.94 6.80
N ILE A 164 -15.61 2.62 6.59
CA ILE A 164 -15.58 1.99 5.25
C ILE A 164 -16.80 2.43 4.42
N GLU A 165 -17.99 2.46 5.03
CA GLU A 165 -19.22 2.92 4.34
C GLU A 165 -19.18 4.42 3.98
N ALA A 166 -18.34 5.22 4.64
CA ALA A 166 -18.16 6.65 4.34
C ALA A 166 -17.10 6.91 3.24
N LEU A 167 -16.23 5.95 2.90
CA LEU A 167 -15.16 6.14 1.91
C LEU A 167 -15.63 6.55 0.50
N PRO A 168 -16.81 6.12 -0.01
CA PRO A 168 -17.31 6.64 -1.29
C PRO A 168 -17.42 8.17 -1.31
N SER A 169 -17.86 8.79 -0.20
CA SER A 169 -17.93 10.26 -0.12
C SER A 169 -16.55 10.92 -0.11
N VAL A 170 -15.52 10.23 0.37
CA VAL A 170 -14.13 10.70 0.28
C VAL A 170 -13.65 10.68 -1.17
N VAL A 171 -13.98 9.60 -1.91
CA VAL A 171 -13.67 9.49 -3.34
C VAL A 171 -14.39 10.58 -4.14
N GLU A 172 -15.69 10.81 -3.88
CA GLU A 172 -16.46 11.88 -4.51
C GLU A 172 -15.87 13.28 -4.22
N ASN A 173 -15.43 13.52 -2.99
CA ASN A 173 -14.71 14.74 -2.64
C ASN A 173 -13.41 14.89 -3.42
N ALA A 174 -12.61 13.83 -3.49
CA ALA A 174 -11.36 13.84 -4.24
C ALA A 174 -11.59 14.08 -5.75
N GLN A 175 -12.62 13.48 -6.32
CA GLN A 175 -13.08 13.72 -7.71
C GLN A 175 -13.51 15.18 -7.93
N ALA A 176 -14.16 15.80 -6.95
CA ALA A 176 -14.53 17.20 -7.06
C ALA A 176 -13.32 18.15 -6.96
N VAL A 177 -12.31 17.80 -6.15
CA VAL A 177 -11.06 18.57 -6.02
C VAL A 177 -10.17 18.41 -7.26
N PHE A 178 -10.06 17.20 -7.79
CA PHE A 178 -9.25 16.85 -8.94
C PHE A 178 -10.15 16.50 -10.14
N ALA A 179 -10.94 17.45 -10.60
CA ALA A 179 -12.04 17.23 -11.54
C ALA A 179 -11.64 16.61 -12.91
N GLU A 180 -10.36 16.69 -13.28
CA GLU A 180 -9.83 16.08 -14.52
C GLU A 180 -9.17 14.71 -14.27
N GLU A 181 -9.16 14.23 -13.01
CA GLU A 181 -8.58 12.94 -12.66
C GLU A 181 -9.63 11.83 -12.74
N GLU A 182 -9.22 10.69 -13.28
CA GLU A 182 -10.09 9.50 -13.40
C GLU A 182 -9.60 8.34 -12.49
N TYR A 183 -8.38 8.41 -11.99
CA TYR A 183 -7.70 7.30 -11.32
C TYR A 183 -7.57 7.54 -9.82
N PHE A 184 -8.49 6.93 -9.05
CA PHE A 184 -8.55 7.03 -7.60
C PHE A 184 -8.35 5.67 -6.95
N ILE A 185 -7.44 5.60 -5.98
CA ILE A 185 -7.08 4.38 -5.25
C ILE A 185 -7.16 4.65 -3.75
N VAL A 186 -8.03 3.92 -3.06
CA VAL A 186 -8.14 3.88 -1.60
C VAL A 186 -7.29 2.73 -1.08
N LEU A 187 -6.44 2.99 -0.08
CA LEU A 187 -5.56 1.96 0.45
C LEU A 187 -5.20 2.20 1.92
N GLY A 188 -4.91 1.14 2.64
CA GLY A 188 -4.49 1.21 4.04
C GLY A 188 -5.04 0.06 4.88
N ASP A 189 -4.91 0.21 6.18
CA ASP A 189 -5.52 -0.67 7.17
C ASP A 189 -6.97 -0.24 7.39
N LEU A 190 -7.86 -0.94 6.72
CA LEU A 190 -9.30 -0.68 6.79
C LEU A 190 -9.98 -1.49 7.91
N ASN A 191 -9.25 -2.36 8.61
CA ASN A 191 -9.85 -3.34 9.52
C ASN A 191 -11.03 -4.10 8.85
N ALA A 192 -10.88 -4.41 7.55
CA ALA A 192 -11.95 -4.80 6.63
C ALA A 192 -12.25 -6.30 6.66
N ASP A 193 -12.22 -6.93 7.84
CA ASP A 193 -12.46 -8.37 8.00
C ASP A 193 -12.69 -8.76 9.47
N CYS A 194 -12.90 -10.07 9.67
CA CYS A 194 -13.08 -10.72 10.96
C CYS A 194 -14.25 -10.13 11.76
N ARG A 195 -13.98 -9.67 12.98
CA ARG A 195 -15.02 -9.10 13.85
C ARG A 195 -15.33 -7.63 13.59
N TYR A 196 -14.53 -6.95 12.77
CA TYR A 196 -14.61 -5.50 12.59
C TYR A 196 -15.46 -5.12 11.38
N PHE A 197 -15.48 -5.98 10.36
CA PHE A 197 -16.22 -5.76 9.13
C PHE A 197 -16.73 -7.09 8.56
N ASP A 198 -17.96 -7.10 8.08
CA ASP A 198 -18.55 -8.22 7.33
C ASP A 198 -18.30 -7.96 5.84
N GLU A 199 -17.30 -8.62 5.29
CA GLU A 199 -16.85 -8.44 3.90
C GLU A 199 -17.83 -8.98 2.86
N ASP A 200 -18.77 -9.85 3.27
CA ASP A 200 -19.86 -10.35 2.43
C ASP A 200 -21.05 -9.37 2.39
N LYS A 201 -21.05 -8.38 3.29
CA LYS A 201 -22.12 -7.38 3.33
C LYS A 201 -22.05 -6.46 2.12
N GLN A 202 -23.21 -6.19 1.53
CA GLN A 202 -23.34 -5.21 0.47
C GLN A 202 -23.04 -3.80 0.99
N SER A 203 -22.14 -3.09 0.32
CA SER A 203 -21.81 -1.70 0.58
C SER A 203 -21.59 -0.97 -0.76
N LEU A 204 -21.58 0.37 -0.74
CA LEU A 204 -21.28 1.15 -1.95
C LEU A 204 -19.89 0.85 -2.50
N LEU A 205 -18.89 0.59 -1.65
CA LEU A 205 -17.56 0.17 -2.07
C LEU A 205 -17.50 -1.24 -2.68
N ARG A 206 -18.57 -2.03 -2.55
CA ARG A 206 -18.73 -3.35 -3.19
C ARG A 206 -19.56 -3.27 -4.47
N SER A 207 -19.93 -2.06 -4.92
CA SER A 207 -20.57 -1.87 -6.23
C SER A 207 -19.59 -2.13 -7.38
N SER A 208 -20.10 -2.24 -8.60
CA SER A 208 -19.29 -2.39 -9.82
C SER A 208 -18.38 -1.20 -10.14
N ASP A 209 -18.55 -0.09 -9.43
CA ASP A 209 -17.72 1.11 -9.60
C ASP A 209 -16.35 1.00 -8.91
N TYR A 210 -16.18 -0.02 -8.06
CA TYR A 210 -14.96 -0.24 -7.29
C TYR A 210 -14.45 -1.67 -7.46
N PHE A 211 -13.14 -1.82 -7.54
CA PHE A 211 -12.44 -3.10 -7.59
C PHE A 211 -11.58 -3.26 -6.34
N TRP A 212 -11.73 -4.38 -5.64
CA TRP A 212 -10.94 -4.76 -4.47
C TRP A 212 -9.80 -5.67 -4.92
N ALA A 213 -8.57 -5.15 -4.94
CA ALA A 213 -7.41 -5.87 -5.46
C ALA A 213 -6.90 -6.95 -4.50
N ILE A 214 -7.12 -6.81 -3.20
CA ILE A 214 -6.69 -7.79 -2.20
C ILE A 214 -7.84 -8.75 -1.94
N ASP A 215 -7.60 -10.04 -2.20
CA ASP A 215 -8.59 -11.12 -2.01
C ASP A 215 -8.96 -11.27 -0.54
N ASN A 216 -10.23 -11.64 -0.27
CA ASN A 216 -10.74 -11.83 1.08
C ASN A 216 -10.08 -13.02 1.82
N SER A 217 -9.41 -13.91 1.12
CA SER A 217 -8.63 -15.00 1.71
C SER A 217 -7.18 -14.63 2.04
N ALA A 218 -6.78 -13.39 1.82
CA ALA A 218 -5.41 -12.94 2.06
C ALA A 218 -5.19 -12.63 3.55
N ASP A 219 -4.30 -13.35 4.22
CA ASP A 219 -3.88 -13.00 5.58
C ASP A 219 -2.89 -11.83 5.56
N THR A 220 -3.35 -10.65 5.98
CA THR A 220 -2.51 -9.45 6.08
C THR A 220 -1.86 -9.26 7.45
N THR A 221 -2.07 -10.22 8.39
CA THR A 221 -1.57 -10.14 9.76
C THR A 221 -0.30 -10.98 9.97
N THR A 222 0.61 -10.53 10.83
CA THR A 222 1.82 -11.29 11.18
C THR A 222 1.63 -12.20 12.40
N LYS A 223 0.49 -12.07 13.08
CA LYS A 223 0.13 -12.85 14.26
C LYS A 223 -0.65 -14.12 13.86
N SER A 224 -1.17 -14.81 14.86
CA SER A 224 -1.95 -16.06 14.65
C SER A 224 -3.39 -15.82 14.17
N THR A 225 -3.80 -14.59 13.96
CA THR A 225 -5.06 -14.25 13.31
C THR A 225 -4.89 -14.41 11.80
N ASP A 226 -5.96 -14.85 11.14
CA ASP A 226 -6.03 -14.96 9.69
C ASP A 226 -7.13 -13.98 9.23
N CYS A 227 -6.74 -12.74 8.96
CA CYS A 227 -7.68 -11.66 8.66
C CYS A 227 -7.12 -10.73 7.58
N THR A 228 -7.98 -10.31 6.64
CA THR A 228 -7.64 -9.36 5.58
C THR A 228 -8.01 -7.94 5.99
N TYR A 229 -7.26 -7.35 6.90
CA TYR A 229 -7.52 -5.98 7.38
C TYR A 229 -7.13 -4.92 6.37
N ASP A 230 -5.98 -5.13 5.69
CA ASP A 230 -5.39 -4.18 4.77
C ASP A 230 -5.95 -4.36 3.37
N ARG A 231 -6.31 -3.26 2.70
CA ARG A 231 -6.95 -3.31 1.39
C ARG A 231 -6.35 -2.29 0.43
N ILE A 232 -6.47 -2.61 -0.87
CA ILE A 232 -6.29 -1.68 -1.98
C ILE A 232 -7.56 -1.77 -2.82
N ILE A 233 -8.26 -0.64 -2.94
CA ILE A 233 -9.55 -0.53 -3.63
C ILE A 233 -9.43 0.61 -4.64
N PHE A 234 -9.80 0.39 -5.87
CA PHE A 234 -9.70 1.44 -6.88
C PHE A 234 -10.98 1.58 -7.73
N THR A 235 -11.16 2.76 -8.31
CA THR A 235 -12.28 3.05 -9.20
C THR A 235 -12.18 2.28 -10.52
N GLY A 236 -13.30 2.00 -11.17
CA GLY A 236 -13.35 1.19 -12.40
C GLY A 236 -12.43 1.68 -13.52
N ALA A 237 -12.16 2.99 -13.62
CA ALA A 237 -11.21 3.53 -14.60
C ALA A 237 -9.77 3.00 -14.41
N VAL A 238 -9.37 2.71 -13.17
CA VAL A 238 -8.03 2.16 -12.83
C VAL A 238 -7.88 0.71 -13.28
N GLU A 239 -8.96 -0.06 -13.33
CA GLU A 239 -8.94 -1.49 -13.65
C GLU A 239 -8.25 -1.81 -14.98
N HIS A 240 -8.36 -0.93 -15.96
CA HIS A 240 -7.70 -1.08 -17.26
C HIS A 240 -6.16 -1.09 -17.19
N TYR A 241 -5.60 -0.54 -16.12
CA TYR A 241 -4.15 -0.50 -15.88
C TYR A 241 -3.70 -1.54 -14.88
N PHE A 242 -4.61 -2.19 -14.19
CA PHE A 242 -4.27 -3.24 -13.25
C PHE A 242 -3.70 -4.46 -13.98
N THR A 243 -2.52 -4.91 -13.56
CA THR A 243 -1.84 -6.06 -14.20
C THR A 243 -2.46 -7.40 -13.83
N GLY A 244 -3.26 -7.46 -12.76
CA GLY A 244 -3.70 -8.67 -12.10
C GLY A 244 -2.74 -9.14 -10.99
N ASP A 245 -1.60 -8.46 -10.82
CA ASP A 245 -0.64 -8.76 -9.76
C ASP A 245 -0.93 -7.91 -8.53
N SER A 246 -1.36 -8.55 -7.47
CA SER A 246 -1.61 -7.95 -6.17
C SER A 246 -1.53 -9.02 -5.07
N GLY A 247 -1.28 -8.61 -3.85
CA GLY A 247 -1.20 -9.55 -2.75
C GLY A 247 -0.59 -8.98 -1.48
N VAL A 248 -0.10 -9.89 -0.66
CA VAL A 248 0.54 -9.61 0.62
C VAL A 248 2.04 -9.85 0.49
N PHE A 249 2.83 -8.84 0.79
CA PHE A 249 4.29 -9.00 0.78
C PHE A 249 4.77 -9.59 2.11
N ARG A 250 5.05 -10.88 2.10
CA ARG A 250 5.51 -11.66 3.25
C ARG A 250 6.98 -11.39 3.53
N PHE A 251 7.28 -10.23 4.13
CA PHE A 251 8.66 -9.83 4.45
C PHE A 251 9.36 -10.80 5.44
N ASP A 252 8.60 -11.56 6.22
CA ASP A 252 9.12 -12.61 7.08
C ASP A 252 9.76 -13.75 6.27
N THR A 253 9.03 -14.24 5.27
CA THR A 253 9.50 -15.30 4.35
C THR A 253 10.60 -14.77 3.44
N GLU A 254 10.41 -13.58 2.87
CA GLU A 254 11.35 -12.94 1.95
C GLU A 254 12.74 -12.74 2.59
N TYR A 255 12.76 -12.38 3.88
CA TYR A 255 14.02 -12.09 4.57
C TYR A 255 14.43 -13.17 5.58
N GLY A 256 13.69 -14.27 5.67
CA GLY A 256 13.99 -15.40 6.56
C GLY A 256 13.94 -15.04 8.04
N LEU A 257 12.94 -14.24 8.45
CA LEU A 257 12.81 -13.74 9.81
C LEU A 257 12.16 -14.78 10.73
N THR A 258 12.58 -14.76 11.98
CA THR A 258 11.85 -15.45 13.06
C THR A 258 10.53 -14.72 13.37
N TYR A 259 9.63 -15.41 14.07
CA TYR A 259 8.36 -14.80 14.51
C TYR A 259 8.59 -13.51 15.34
N ASP A 260 9.53 -13.54 16.29
CA ASP A 260 9.83 -12.39 17.15
C ASP A 260 10.39 -11.19 16.34
N GLU A 261 11.22 -11.44 15.34
CA GLU A 261 11.72 -10.42 14.43
C GLU A 261 10.59 -9.85 13.58
N THR A 262 9.70 -10.70 13.08
CA THR A 262 8.55 -10.31 12.25
C THR A 262 7.62 -9.37 13.02
N VAL A 263 7.16 -9.77 14.20
CA VAL A 263 6.25 -8.94 15.01
C VAL A 263 6.94 -7.69 15.60
N ALA A 264 8.28 -7.68 15.69
CA ALA A 264 9.00 -6.47 16.04
C ALA A 264 8.96 -5.40 14.94
N VAL A 265 8.84 -5.82 13.68
CA VAL A 265 8.64 -4.93 12.52
C VAL A 265 7.22 -4.40 12.49
N SER A 266 6.24 -5.28 12.39
CA SER A 266 4.81 -4.91 12.46
C SER A 266 3.95 -6.14 12.75
N ASP A 267 2.73 -5.93 13.23
CA ASP A 267 1.67 -6.94 13.27
C ASP A 267 0.87 -7.03 11.97
N HIS A 268 1.21 -6.23 10.96
CA HIS A 268 0.68 -6.28 9.60
C HIS A 268 1.79 -6.58 8.58
N TYR A 269 1.43 -7.25 7.49
CA TYR A 269 2.20 -7.30 6.27
C TYR A 269 1.78 -6.17 5.31
N PRO A 270 2.69 -5.63 4.48
CA PRO A 270 2.27 -4.76 3.39
C PRO A 270 1.36 -5.49 2.41
N VAL A 271 0.32 -4.81 1.94
CA VAL A 271 -0.42 -5.20 0.74
C VAL A 271 0.04 -4.39 -0.45
N TYR A 272 0.02 -4.97 -1.65
CA TYR A 272 0.45 -4.29 -2.86
C TYR A 272 -0.44 -4.60 -4.07
N ALA A 273 -0.40 -3.71 -5.05
CA ALA A 273 -0.96 -3.91 -6.39
C ALA A 273 -0.04 -3.26 -7.43
N VAL A 274 0.05 -3.90 -8.61
CA VAL A 274 0.93 -3.48 -9.71
C VAL A 274 0.08 -3.01 -10.88
N PHE A 275 0.46 -1.86 -11.45
CA PHE A 275 -0.28 -1.21 -12.53
C PHE A 275 0.63 -0.95 -13.72
N TYR A 276 0.13 -1.14 -14.94
CA TYR A 276 0.85 -0.77 -16.15
C TYR A 276 1.03 0.76 -16.25
N ASN A 277 2.24 1.20 -16.55
CA ASN A 277 2.49 2.59 -16.93
C ASN A 277 1.78 2.91 -18.25
N LYS A 278 1.85 2.00 -19.21
CA LYS A 278 1.18 2.08 -20.52
C LYS A 278 0.42 0.78 -20.74
N ILE A 279 -0.83 0.86 -21.17
CA ILE A 279 -1.59 -0.34 -21.52
C ILE A 279 -0.86 -1.04 -22.66
N PRO A 280 -0.54 -2.34 -22.56
CA PRO A 280 0.07 -3.10 -23.62
C PRO A 280 -0.82 -3.10 -24.87
N GLU A 281 -0.28 -2.75 -26.04
CA GLU A 281 -1.03 -2.68 -27.31
C GLU A 281 -1.68 -4.04 -27.72
N HIS A 282 -1.23 -5.15 -27.09
CA HIS A 282 -1.71 -6.51 -27.38
C HIS A 282 -2.41 -7.19 -26.20
N SER A 283 -2.91 -6.44 -25.21
CA SER A 283 -3.63 -7.09 -24.11
C SER A 283 -4.92 -7.71 -24.67
N SER A 284 -4.96 -9.05 -24.68
CA SER A 284 -6.13 -9.85 -25.11
C SER A 284 -7.41 -9.57 -24.30
N ILE A 285 -7.31 -8.77 -23.26
CA ILE A 285 -8.41 -8.26 -22.44
C ILE A 285 -9.31 -7.36 -23.26
N TRP A 286 -8.79 -6.52 -24.18
CA TRP A 286 -9.58 -5.67 -25.06
C TRP A 286 -10.51 -6.46 -26.01
N LYS A 287 -10.08 -7.65 -26.46
CA LYS A 287 -10.91 -8.53 -27.32
C LYS A 287 -12.03 -9.24 -26.58
N ARG A 288 -11.99 -9.32 -25.24
CA ARG A 288 -13.07 -9.94 -24.43
C ARG A 288 -14.17 -8.97 -24.03
N LEU A 289 -13.90 -7.66 -24.00
CA LEU A 289 -14.84 -6.64 -23.56
C LEU A 289 -15.51 -5.88 -24.72
N PHE A 290 -14.93 -5.86 -25.91
CA PHE A 290 -15.40 -5.08 -27.05
C PHE A 290 -15.41 -5.84 -28.39
N GLY A 291 -15.24 -7.17 -28.37
CA GLY A 291 -15.31 -8.03 -29.56
C GLY A 291 -16.60 -8.84 -29.66
#